data_9e0ff6b90f377f9f4ef1057b20a739b2
#
_entry.id   9e0ff6b90f377f9f4ef1057b20a739b2
#
_cell.length_a   1.000
_cell.length_b   1.000
_cell.length_c   1.000
_cell.angle_alpha   90.00
_cell.angle_beta   90.00
_cell.angle_gamma   90.00
#
_symmetry.space_group_name_H-M   'P 1'
#
loop_
_entity.id
_entity.type
_entity.pdbx_description
1 polymer ?
#
loop_
_entity_poly.entity_id
_entity_poly.type
_entity_poly.pdbx_seq_one_letter_code
_entity_poly.pdbx_strand_id
1 'polypeptide(L)'
;MIRVGLVGVGFMGWIHQLAYRRSKNAKLAAFCSSDANKRAGDWRGIQGNFGPPGDQISLKGMEIFESLEQMVRSPNIDVIDICLPPHLHASAAQLALENGKDVLCEKPLALNSEDCLRIMQTAKRLNRLVLVAHVLPYMGAFAYATEVVAKKTYGAPIGGYFKRIISDPTWIPDFYAKDKVGGPLIDLHVHDLHWIQLLFGKPSGVHVVGRMQGDVAKFVHVVYDFGDSQVAVSSTSGVIDGPGRPFTHGFELHLENATLQHEFAAFSDAAETMPLKIVTRDGQVIRPELPASDDIDAFVAEIEDMAESVRTRTTAPRLDGTLAAQAVDLAITIQEQLAGRQS
;
A
#
# COMPACT_ATOMS: atom_id res chain seq x y z
N MET A 1 16.35 -18.65 -0.51
CA MET A 1 16.23 -17.21 -0.78
C MET A 1 15.38 -17.05 -2.03
N ILE A 2 14.27 -16.32 -1.92
CA ILE A 2 13.33 -16.08 -3.02
C ILE A 2 13.98 -15.17 -4.06
N ARG A 3 13.86 -15.53 -5.35
CA ARG A 3 14.47 -14.81 -6.47
C ARG A 3 13.41 -13.92 -7.12
N VAL A 4 13.63 -12.63 -7.09
CA VAL A 4 12.65 -11.61 -7.52
C VAL A 4 13.11 -10.95 -8.81
N GLY A 5 12.17 -10.79 -9.76
CA GLY A 5 12.32 -9.98 -10.96
C GLY A 5 11.52 -8.69 -10.82
N LEU A 6 12.18 -7.54 -10.84
CA LEU A 6 11.56 -6.22 -10.69
C LEU A 6 11.17 -5.64 -12.07
N VAL A 7 9.93 -5.19 -12.20
CA VAL A 7 9.47 -4.38 -13.33
C VAL A 7 9.01 -3.00 -12.84
N GLY A 8 9.47 -1.95 -13.53
CA GLY A 8 9.21 -0.57 -13.10
C GLY A 8 10.37 0.03 -12.31
N VAL A 9 11.44 0.39 -13.00
CA VAL A 9 12.62 1.06 -12.42
C VAL A 9 12.34 2.55 -12.27
N GLY A 10 11.43 2.88 -11.37
CA GLY A 10 11.06 4.21 -10.91
C GLY A 10 11.37 4.39 -9.42
N PHE A 11 10.70 5.36 -8.78
CA PHE A 11 10.90 5.64 -7.35
C PHE A 11 10.61 4.41 -6.48
N MET A 12 9.42 3.78 -6.61
CA MET A 12 9.11 2.59 -5.80
C MET A 12 10.02 1.41 -6.11
N GLY A 13 10.38 1.19 -7.38
CA GLY A 13 11.35 0.15 -7.74
C GLY A 13 12.73 0.37 -7.11
N TRP A 14 13.14 1.63 -6.91
CA TRP A 14 14.36 1.98 -6.17
C TRP A 14 14.24 1.66 -4.67
N ILE A 15 13.12 2.03 -4.05
CA ILE A 15 12.85 1.72 -2.64
C ILE A 15 12.85 0.20 -2.41
N HIS A 16 12.17 -0.58 -3.26
CA HIS A 16 12.18 -2.04 -3.19
C HIS A 16 13.61 -2.61 -3.39
N GLN A 17 14.39 -2.06 -4.32
CA GLN A 17 15.80 -2.47 -4.48
C GLN A 17 16.61 -2.24 -3.20
N LEU A 18 16.41 -1.12 -2.51
CA LEU A 18 17.07 -0.86 -1.22
C LEU A 18 16.63 -1.86 -0.14
N ALA A 19 15.35 -2.20 -0.12
CA ALA A 19 14.81 -3.20 0.79
C ALA A 19 15.34 -4.61 0.47
N TYR A 20 15.44 -5.01 -0.81
CA TYR A 20 16.08 -6.29 -1.20
C TYR A 20 17.55 -6.38 -0.77
N ARG A 21 18.30 -5.27 -0.75
CA ARG A 21 19.68 -5.26 -0.24
C ARG A 21 19.77 -5.61 1.25
N ARG A 22 18.71 -5.34 2.02
CA ARG A 22 18.64 -5.60 3.47
C ARG A 22 17.91 -6.90 3.80
N SER A 23 17.13 -7.45 2.87
CA SER A 23 16.36 -8.68 3.06
C SER A 23 17.27 -9.88 3.27
N LYS A 24 16.84 -10.77 4.18
CA LYS A 24 17.53 -12.04 4.48
C LYS A 24 16.98 -13.21 3.66
N ASN A 25 15.72 -13.12 3.21
CA ASN A 25 14.97 -14.22 2.63
C ASN A 25 14.63 -14.02 1.14
N ALA A 26 14.74 -12.78 0.62
CA ALA A 26 14.56 -12.46 -0.80
C ALA A 26 15.77 -11.73 -1.37
N LYS A 27 15.94 -11.80 -2.67
CA LYS A 27 16.96 -11.01 -3.39
C LYS A 27 16.43 -10.57 -4.74
N LEU A 28 16.84 -9.38 -5.18
CA LEU A 28 16.67 -8.98 -6.57
C LEU A 28 17.59 -9.82 -7.45
N ALA A 29 16.99 -10.72 -8.22
CA ALA A 29 17.71 -11.63 -9.14
C ALA A 29 17.67 -11.13 -10.58
N ALA A 30 16.69 -10.28 -10.90
CA ALA A 30 16.53 -9.72 -12.23
C ALA A 30 15.76 -8.40 -12.18
N PHE A 31 15.90 -7.60 -13.22
CA PHE A 31 14.98 -6.50 -13.50
C PHE A 31 14.80 -6.28 -15.00
N CYS A 32 13.74 -5.60 -15.39
CA CYS A 32 13.59 -5.15 -16.77
C CYS A 32 13.32 -3.64 -16.87
N SER A 33 13.83 -3.04 -17.92
CA SER A 33 13.61 -1.64 -18.26
C SER A 33 13.79 -1.43 -19.76
N SER A 34 12.93 -0.61 -20.38
CA SER A 34 13.12 -0.14 -21.76
C SER A 34 14.27 0.88 -21.89
N ASP A 35 14.65 1.53 -20.77
CA ASP A 35 15.73 2.50 -20.71
C ASP A 35 17.10 1.81 -20.63
N ALA A 36 17.96 2.03 -21.64
CA ALA A 36 19.28 1.45 -21.74
C ALA A 36 20.21 1.88 -20.58
N ASN A 37 20.10 3.12 -20.09
CA ASN A 37 20.91 3.59 -18.97
C ASN A 37 20.54 2.84 -17.69
N LYS A 38 19.24 2.67 -17.45
CA LYS A 38 18.76 1.87 -16.31
C LYS A 38 19.21 0.42 -16.41
N ARG A 39 19.19 -0.18 -17.62
CA ARG A 39 19.75 -1.53 -17.82
C ARG A 39 21.26 -1.60 -17.59
N ALA A 40 21.99 -0.51 -17.80
CA ALA A 40 23.42 -0.41 -17.45
C ALA A 40 23.66 -0.15 -15.95
N GLY A 41 22.60 -0.11 -15.13
CA GLY A 41 22.66 0.10 -13.70
C GLY A 41 22.70 1.57 -13.28
N ASP A 42 22.54 2.51 -14.21
CA ASP A 42 22.47 3.94 -13.87
C ASP A 42 21.05 4.33 -13.44
N TRP A 43 20.82 4.31 -12.12
CA TRP A 43 19.56 4.70 -11.50
C TRP A 43 19.64 6.05 -10.80
N ARG A 44 20.75 6.81 -10.97
CA ARG A 44 21.04 8.10 -10.29
C ARG A 44 19.98 9.18 -10.54
N GLY A 45 19.26 9.13 -11.67
CA GLY A 45 18.18 10.06 -11.97
C GLY A 45 16.88 9.82 -11.19
N ILE A 46 16.81 8.78 -10.35
CA ILE A 46 15.59 8.46 -9.60
C ILE A 46 15.56 9.31 -8.32
N GLN A 47 14.43 9.99 -8.11
CA GLN A 47 14.15 10.76 -6.90
C GLN A 47 12.70 10.51 -6.45
N GLY A 48 12.43 10.65 -5.16
CA GLY A 48 11.10 10.53 -4.58
C GLY A 48 10.94 11.39 -3.32
N ASN A 49 9.83 11.19 -2.62
CA ASN A 49 9.44 12.01 -1.47
C ASN A 49 10.12 11.56 -0.16
N PHE A 50 10.73 10.38 -0.15
CA PHE A 50 11.43 9.82 1.00
C PHE A 50 12.57 8.90 0.54
N GLY A 51 13.41 8.47 1.46
CA GLY A 51 14.57 7.64 1.17
C GLY A 51 15.69 8.37 0.45
N PRO A 52 16.83 7.71 0.20
CA PRO A 52 17.95 8.30 -0.51
C PRO A 52 17.68 8.41 -2.02
N PRO A 53 18.31 9.37 -2.73
CA PRO A 53 18.27 9.43 -4.19
C PRO A 53 18.84 8.15 -4.80
N GLY A 54 18.47 7.89 -6.06
CA GLY A 54 18.99 6.77 -6.83
C GLY A 54 20.52 6.81 -6.99
N ASP A 55 21.10 5.66 -7.28
CA ASP A 55 22.55 5.47 -7.35
C ASP A 55 22.92 4.57 -8.55
N GLN A 56 24.23 4.44 -8.80
CA GLN A 56 24.75 3.40 -9.68
C GLN A 56 24.65 2.05 -8.96
N ILE A 57 23.86 1.11 -9.52
CA ILE A 57 23.71 -0.22 -8.92
C ILE A 57 24.67 -1.23 -9.51
N SER A 58 25.09 -2.20 -8.68
CA SER A 58 25.86 -3.35 -9.15
C SER A 58 24.93 -4.35 -9.83
N LEU A 59 25.27 -4.74 -11.04
CA LEU A 59 24.53 -5.73 -11.84
C LEU A 59 25.01 -7.17 -11.61
N LYS A 60 26.01 -7.36 -10.75
CA LYS A 60 26.62 -8.66 -10.50
C LYS A 60 25.59 -9.68 -10.00
N GLY A 61 25.39 -10.76 -10.75
CA GLY A 61 24.48 -11.84 -10.40
C GLY A 61 23.00 -11.55 -10.68
N MET A 62 22.69 -10.50 -11.45
CA MET A 62 21.35 -10.16 -11.91
C MET A 62 21.20 -10.47 -13.40
N GLU A 63 20.04 -10.99 -13.78
CA GLU A 63 19.60 -11.04 -15.17
C GLU A 63 18.92 -9.71 -15.54
N ILE A 64 19.21 -9.20 -16.75
CA ILE A 64 18.72 -7.90 -17.19
C ILE A 64 17.95 -8.07 -18.48
N PHE A 65 16.73 -7.56 -18.50
CA PHE A 65 15.81 -7.71 -19.60
C PHE A 65 15.35 -6.35 -20.15
N GLU A 66 14.93 -6.32 -21.40
CA GLU A 66 14.35 -5.12 -22.03
C GLU A 66 12.85 -5.01 -21.75
N SER A 67 12.17 -6.15 -21.53
CA SER A 67 10.74 -6.17 -21.32
C SER A 67 10.32 -7.23 -20.30
N LEU A 68 9.10 -7.07 -19.76
CA LEU A 68 8.49 -8.02 -18.85
C LEU A 68 8.25 -9.38 -19.53
N GLU A 69 7.86 -9.39 -20.81
CA GLU A 69 7.61 -10.62 -21.60
C GLU A 69 8.86 -11.51 -21.68
N GLN A 70 10.04 -10.91 -21.72
CA GLN A 70 11.30 -11.66 -21.66
C GLN A 70 11.56 -12.16 -20.25
N MET A 71 11.39 -11.27 -19.24
CA MET A 71 11.74 -11.55 -17.85
C MET A 71 10.88 -12.67 -17.25
N VAL A 72 9.56 -12.72 -17.53
CA VAL A 72 8.66 -13.75 -16.97
C VAL A 72 9.00 -15.18 -17.42
N ARG A 73 9.72 -15.33 -18.53
CA ARG A 73 10.15 -16.64 -19.06
C ARG A 73 11.40 -17.20 -18.38
N SER A 74 12.12 -16.36 -17.61
CA SER A 74 13.33 -16.84 -16.91
C SER A 74 12.97 -17.89 -15.84
N PRO A 75 13.63 -19.05 -15.83
CA PRO A 75 13.45 -20.05 -14.78
C PRO A 75 14.14 -19.64 -13.46
N ASN A 76 14.91 -18.56 -13.48
CA ASN A 76 15.67 -18.08 -12.33
C ASN A 76 14.88 -17.06 -11.49
N ILE A 77 13.59 -16.85 -11.78
CA ILE A 77 12.71 -15.90 -11.10
C ILE A 77 11.52 -16.67 -10.51
N ASP A 78 11.25 -16.43 -9.23
CA ASP A 78 10.15 -17.02 -8.49
C ASP A 78 8.96 -16.06 -8.42
N VAL A 79 9.22 -14.76 -8.24
CA VAL A 79 8.23 -13.68 -8.03
C VAL A 79 8.51 -12.54 -8.99
N ILE A 80 7.47 -11.96 -9.58
CA ILE A 80 7.55 -10.67 -10.26
C ILE A 80 7.07 -9.58 -9.31
N ASP A 81 7.95 -8.60 -9.07
CA ASP A 81 7.68 -7.40 -8.29
C ASP A 81 7.33 -6.25 -9.23
N ILE A 82 6.07 -5.76 -9.13
CA ILE A 82 5.48 -4.81 -10.06
C ILE A 82 5.44 -3.43 -9.41
N CYS A 83 6.38 -2.56 -9.80
CA CYS A 83 6.49 -1.16 -9.41
C CYS A 83 6.22 -0.20 -10.59
N LEU A 84 5.34 -0.60 -11.48
CA LEU A 84 4.89 0.18 -12.65
C LEU A 84 3.90 1.28 -12.24
N PRO A 85 3.55 2.22 -13.14
CA PRO A 85 2.36 3.07 -12.97
C PRO A 85 1.07 2.25 -12.82
N PRO A 86 0.09 2.70 -12.01
CA PRO A 86 -1.09 1.91 -11.63
C PRO A 86 -1.89 1.31 -12.79
N HIS A 87 -2.05 2.02 -13.89
CA HIS A 87 -2.78 1.55 -15.07
C HIS A 87 -2.14 0.36 -15.79
N LEU A 88 -0.88 0.02 -15.47
CA LEU A 88 -0.16 -1.12 -16.04
C LEU A 88 -0.13 -2.34 -15.09
N HIS A 89 -0.56 -2.19 -13.84
CA HIS A 89 -0.49 -3.26 -12.84
C HIS A 89 -1.25 -4.50 -13.29
N ALA A 90 -2.50 -4.33 -13.75
CA ALA A 90 -3.36 -5.46 -14.10
C ALA A 90 -2.77 -6.32 -15.23
N SER A 91 -2.29 -5.71 -16.31
CA SER A 91 -1.69 -6.43 -17.43
C SER A 91 -0.39 -7.12 -17.04
N ALA A 92 0.45 -6.45 -16.25
CA ALA A 92 1.71 -7.02 -15.78
C ALA A 92 1.49 -8.21 -14.83
N ALA A 93 0.55 -8.08 -13.88
CA ALA A 93 0.20 -9.16 -12.97
C ALA A 93 -0.37 -10.37 -13.72
N GLN A 94 -1.27 -10.15 -14.68
CA GLN A 94 -1.84 -11.21 -15.50
C GLN A 94 -0.75 -11.97 -16.27
N LEU A 95 0.17 -11.24 -16.93
CA LEU A 95 1.27 -11.82 -17.67
C LEU A 95 2.20 -12.65 -16.77
N ALA A 96 2.53 -12.14 -15.58
CA ALA A 96 3.37 -12.86 -14.62
C ALA A 96 2.72 -14.16 -14.16
N LEU A 97 1.44 -14.13 -13.77
CA LEU A 97 0.67 -15.30 -13.34
C LEU A 97 0.58 -16.37 -14.43
N GLU A 98 0.29 -15.98 -15.68
CA GLU A 98 0.17 -16.87 -16.83
C GLU A 98 1.49 -17.55 -17.19
N ASN A 99 2.62 -16.93 -16.82
CA ASN A 99 3.95 -17.53 -16.95
C ASN A 99 4.40 -18.26 -15.67
N GLY A 100 3.48 -18.55 -14.75
CA GLY A 100 3.74 -19.39 -13.58
C GLY A 100 4.52 -18.67 -12.47
N LYS A 101 4.56 -17.35 -12.44
CA LYS A 101 5.21 -16.56 -11.38
C LYS A 101 4.20 -16.19 -10.31
N ASP A 102 4.67 -16.12 -9.06
CA ASP A 102 3.96 -15.41 -8.03
C ASP A 102 4.16 -13.89 -8.23
N VAL A 103 3.26 -13.07 -7.67
CA VAL A 103 3.26 -11.62 -7.88
C VAL A 103 3.34 -10.90 -6.54
N LEU A 104 4.26 -9.95 -6.43
CA LEU A 104 4.18 -8.82 -5.53
C LEU A 104 3.83 -7.59 -6.38
N CYS A 105 2.77 -6.88 -6.07
CA CYS A 105 2.34 -5.72 -6.85
C CYS A 105 2.22 -4.50 -5.94
N GLU A 106 2.82 -3.38 -6.34
CA GLU A 106 2.54 -2.11 -5.69
C GLU A 106 1.04 -1.80 -5.69
N LYS A 107 0.63 -1.06 -4.67
CA LYS A 107 -0.76 -0.58 -4.59
C LYS A 107 -1.03 0.51 -5.66
N PRO A 108 -2.28 0.66 -6.11
CA PRO A 108 -3.41 -0.27 -5.97
C PRO A 108 -3.20 -1.51 -6.83
N LEU A 109 -3.81 -2.64 -6.49
CA LEU A 109 -3.71 -3.86 -7.31
C LEU A 109 -4.12 -3.61 -8.77
N ALA A 110 -5.20 -2.85 -8.97
CA ALA A 110 -5.64 -2.33 -10.26
C ALA A 110 -6.48 -1.07 -10.05
N LEU A 111 -6.90 -0.41 -11.14
CA LEU A 111 -7.72 0.81 -11.08
C LEU A 111 -9.24 0.54 -11.02
N ASN A 112 -9.66 -0.70 -11.17
CA ASN A 112 -11.08 -1.08 -11.15
C ASN A 112 -11.28 -2.49 -10.56
N SER A 113 -12.51 -2.76 -10.11
CA SER A 113 -12.90 -4.03 -9.47
C SER A 113 -12.81 -5.22 -10.42
N GLU A 114 -13.12 -5.04 -11.71
CA GLU A 114 -13.10 -6.11 -12.72
C GLU A 114 -11.70 -6.66 -12.93
N ASP A 115 -10.71 -5.78 -13.08
CA ASP A 115 -9.30 -6.16 -13.22
C ASP A 115 -8.78 -6.84 -11.96
N CYS A 116 -9.11 -6.31 -10.77
CA CYS A 116 -8.77 -6.97 -9.50
C CYS A 116 -9.34 -8.39 -9.43
N LEU A 117 -10.61 -8.56 -9.76
CA LEU A 117 -11.26 -9.87 -9.75
C LEU A 117 -10.61 -10.83 -10.75
N ARG A 118 -10.31 -10.37 -11.97
CA ARG A 118 -9.65 -11.16 -13.01
C ARG A 118 -8.27 -11.65 -12.57
N ILE A 119 -7.47 -10.79 -11.95
CA ILE A 119 -6.15 -11.14 -11.40
C ILE A 119 -6.30 -12.24 -10.35
N MET A 120 -7.20 -12.06 -9.37
CA MET A 120 -7.40 -13.01 -8.28
C MET A 120 -7.95 -14.35 -8.77
N GLN A 121 -8.85 -14.36 -9.75
CA GLN A 121 -9.35 -15.59 -10.39
C GLN A 121 -8.22 -16.34 -11.13
N THR A 122 -7.36 -15.62 -11.85
CA THR A 122 -6.22 -16.20 -12.54
C THR A 122 -5.23 -16.79 -11.55
N ALA A 123 -4.91 -16.09 -10.49
CA ALA A 123 -4.03 -16.56 -9.43
C ALA A 123 -4.56 -17.87 -8.81
N LYS A 124 -5.84 -17.89 -8.47
CA LYS A 124 -6.50 -19.10 -7.93
C LYS A 124 -6.44 -20.27 -8.91
N ARG A 125 -6.79 -20.05 -10.18
CA ARG A 125 -6.77 -21.07 -11.24
C ARG A 125 -5.40 -21.68 -11.47
N LEU A 126 -4.34 -20.84 -11.39
CA LEU A 126 -2.96 -21.24 -11.64
C LEU A 126 -2.20 -21.64 -10.37
N ASN A 127 -2.86 -21.62 -9.21
CA ASN A 127 -2.25 -21.87 -7.89
C ASN A 127 -1.02 -20.98 -7.66
N ARG A 128 -1.17 -19.66 -7.91
CA ARG A 128 -0.16 -18.62 -7.70
C ARG A 128 -0.61 -17.65 -6.61
N LEU A 129 0.36 -17.01 -5.98
CA LEU A 129 0.10 -15.97 -4.99
C LEU A 129 0.06 -14.59 -5.67
N VAL A 130 -0.88 -13.78 -5.25
CA VAL A 130 -0.90 -12.34 -5.49
C VAL A 130 -0.81 -11.65 -4.14
N LEU A 131 0.31 -10.99 -3.93
CA LEU A 131 0.64 -10.22 -2.75
C LEU A 131 0.66 -8.75 -3.17
N VAL A 132 0.06 -7.88 -2.36
CA VAL A 132 -0.02 -6.45 -2.71
C VAL A 132 0.71 -5.63 -1.66
N ALA A 133 1.63 -4.79 -2.13
CA ALA A 133 2.52 -3.97 -1.32
C ALA A 133 1.79 -2.78 -0.69
N HIS A 134 0.95 -3.07 0.30
CA HIS A 134 0.35 -2.08 1.18
C HIS A 134 1.28 -1.85 2.39
N VAL A 135 2.26 -0.98 2.25
CA VAL A 135 3.31 -0.76 3.26
C VAL A 135 2.78 -0.22 4.60
N LEU A 136 1.59 0.41 4.63
CA LEU A 136 1.07 1.06 5.83
C LEU A 136 1.05 0.14 7.08
N PRO A 137 0.61 -1.12 7.03
CA PRO A 137 0.62 -2.02 8.19
C PRO A 137 2.03 -2.41 8.69
N TYR A 138 3.08 -1.99 8.01
CA TYR A 138 4.48 -2.21 8.40
C TYR A 138 5.15 -0.96 8.97
N MET A 139 4.50 0.21 8.89
CA MET A 139 5.06 1.48 9.32
C MET A 139 4.83 1.72 10.81
N GLY A 140 5.89 1.81 11.60
CA GLY A 140 5.93 2.32 12.98
C GLY A 140 4.70 2.08 13.83
N ALA A 141 3.94 3.13 14.12
CA ALA A 141 2.74 3.08 14.95
C ALA A 141 1.61 2.22 14.35
N PHE A 142 1.49 2.17 13.01
CA PHE A 142 0.51 1.33 12.30
C PHE A 142 0.84 -0.16 12.44
N ALA A 143 2.12 -0.53 12.34
CA ALA A 143 2.59 -1.90 12.56
C ALA A 143 2.30 -2.36 13.99
N TYR A 144 2.61 -1.51 14.97
CA TYR A 144 2.30 -1.79 16.37
C TYR A 144 0.80 -2.01 16.61
N ALA A 145 -0.04 -1.11 16.10
CA ALA A 145 -1.49 -1.23 16.23
C ALA A 145 -2.04 -2.49 15.55
N THR A 146 -1.52 -2.82 14.36
CA THR A 146 -1.87 -4.06 13.63
C THR A 146 -1.56 -5.29 14.48
N GLU A 147 -0.40 -5.33 15.11
CA GLU A 147 0.02 -6.43 15.96
C GLU A 147 -0.82 -6.55 17.25
N VAL A 148 -1.14 -5.41 17.87
CA VAL A 148 -2.02 -5.35 19.06
C VAL A 148 -3.39 -5.94 18.77
N VAL A 149 -3.99 -5.61 17.61
CA VAL A 149 -5.28 -6.16 17.18
C VAL A 149 -5.17 -7.64 16.85
N ALA A 150 -4.15 -8.05 16.10
CA ALA A 150 -3.94 -9.46 15.73
C ALA A 150 -3.77 -10.36 16.98
N LYS A 151 -3.05 -9.87 17.99
CA LYS A 151 -2.83 -10.56 19.27
C LYS A 151 -3.98 -10.40 20.27
N LYS A 152 -4.97 -9.54 19.97
CA LYS A 152 -6.07 -9.19 20.90
C LYS A 152 -5.57 -8.69 22.27
N THR A 153 -4.44 -7.96 22.30
CA THR A 153 -3.78 -7.54 23.55
C THR A 153 -4.69 -6.73 24.46
N TYR A 154 -5.57 -5.90 23.89
CA TYR A 154 -6.55 -5.11 24.62
C TYR A 154 -8.00 -5.44 24.22
N GLY A 155 -8.26 -6.67 23.78
CA GLY A 155 -9.57 -7.11 23.32
C GLY A 155 -9.81 -6.80 21.82
N ALA A 156 -11.06 -6.92 21.39
CA ALA A 156 -11.47 -6.70 20.01
C ALA A 156 -11.51 -5.19 19.66
N PRO A 157 -11.32 -4.80 18.40
CA PRO A 157 -11.56 -3.43 17.96
C PRO A 157 -13.07 -3.13 17.94
N ILE A 158 -13.45 -1.99 18.54
CA ILE A 158 -14.83 -1.52 18.66
C ILE A 158 -15.10 -0.24 17.90
N GLY A 159 -14.07 0.42 17.38
CA GLY A 159 -14.24 1.62 16.58
C GLY A 159 -12.92 2.30 16.27
N GLY A 160 -12.99 3.38 15.50
CA GLY A 160 -11.83 4.20 15.20
C GLY A 160 -12.10 5.32 14.23
N TYR A 161 -11.18 6.26 14.22
CA TYR A 161 -11.10 7.37 13.27
C TYR A 161 -9.75 7.36 12.56
N PHE A 162 -9.78 7.46 11.23
CA PHE A 162 -8.59 7.38 10.38
C PHE A 162 -8.49 8.64 9.52
N LYS A 163 -7.27 9.11 9.32
CA LYS A 163 -7.03 10.36 8.59
C LYS A 163 -5.83 10.24 7.65
N ARG A 164 -6.02 10.69 6.38
CA ARG A 164 -4.93 10.84 5.41
C ARG A 164 -5.24 11.99 4.45
N ILE A 165 -4.52 13.08 4.60
CA ILE A 165 -4.77 14.32 3.87
C ILE A 165 -3.45 14.81 3.29
N ILE A 166 -3.46 15.26 2.04
CA ILE A 166 -2.31 15.88 1.38
C ILE A 166 -2.67 17.26 0.81
N SER A 167 -1.66 18.06 0.55
CA SER A 167 -1.78 19.18 -0.40
C SER A 167 -1.88 18.64 -1.82
N ASP A 168 -2.30 19.48 -2.78
CA ASP A 168 -2.40 19.08 -4.18
C ASP A 168 -1.03 18.57 -4.70
N PRO A 169 -0.93 17.30 -5.12
CA PRO A 169 0.32 16.69 -5.54
C PRO A 169 0.66 17.06 -7.00
N THR A 170 0.98 18.32 -7.24
CA THR A 170 1.29 18.87 -8.58
C THR A 170 2.47 18.19 -9.29
N TRP A 171 3.25 17.39 -8.56
CA TRP A 171 4.40 16.61 -9.09
C TRP A 171 3.99 15.23 -9.64
N ILE A 172 2.73 14.78 -9.45
CA ILE A 172 2.22 13.53 -10.00
C ILE A 172 1.41 13.86 -11.25
N PRO A 173 1.93 13.56 -12.45
CA PRO A 173 1.17 13.73 -13.68
C PRO A 173 -0.13 12.92 -13.63
N ASP A 174 -1.20 13.47 -14.18
CA ASP A 174 -2.49 12.76 -14.31
C ASP A 174 -3.09 12.27 -13.00
N PHE A 175 -2.74 12.88 -11.85
CA PHE A 175 -3.20 12.44 -10.52
C PHE A 175 -4.73 12.30 -10.44
N TYR A 176 -5.47 13.21 -11.07
CA TYR A 176 -6.94 13.21 -11.12
C TYR A 176 -7.50 12.47 -12.34
N ALA A 177 -6.68 11.85 -13.17
CA ALA A 177 -7.15 11.05 -14.29
C ALA A 177 -7.58 9.65 -13.80
N LYS A 178 -8.88 9.37 -13.92
CA LYS A 178 -9.50 8.13 -13.41
C LYS A 178 -8.86 6.87 -13.99
N ASP A 179 -8.44 6.93 -15.25
CA ASP A 179 -7.86 5.82 -16.03
C ASP A 179 -6.32 5.71 -15.93
N LYS A 180 -5.65 6.63 -15.21
CA LYS A 180 -4.19 6.64 -15.06
C LYS A 180 -3.75 6.36 -13.63
N VAL A 181 -4.18 7.20 -12.70
CA VAL A 181 -3.83 7.13 -11.27
C VAL A 181 -5.05 6.81 -10.41
N GLY A 182 -6.26 7.22 -10.86
CA GLY A 182 -7.52 6.96 -10.17
C GLY A 182 -7.90 8.00 -9.12
N GLY A 183 -7.08 9.04 -8.93
CA GLY A 183 -7.31 10.12 -7.97
C GLY A 183 -7.07 9.74 -6.51
N PRO A 184 -7.40 10.67 -5.58
CA PRO A 184 -7.08 10.54 -4.15
C PRO A 184 -7.61 9.27 -3.48
N LEU A 185 -8.75 8.73 -3.90
CA LEU A 185 -9.28 7.51 -3.28
C LEU A 185 -8.45 6.28 -3.63
N ILE A 186 -8.07 6.14 -4.88
CA ILE A 186 -7.35 4.97 -5.40
C ILE A 186 -5.85 5.07 -5.10
N ASP A 187 -5.26 6.25 -5.21
CA ASP A 187 -3.82 6.39 -4.95
C ASP A 187 -3.48 6.55 -3.47
N LEU A 188 -4.30 7.31 -2.72
CA LEU A 188 -4.00 7.73 -1.37
C LEU A 188 -4.82 6.97 -0.32
N HIS A 189 -6.16 7.02 -0.41
CA HIS A 189 -7.04 6.47 0.62
C HIS A 189 -7.10 4.95 0.63
N VAL A 190 -6.74 4.30 -0.47
CA VAL A 190 -6.67 2.83 -0.56
C VAL A 190 -5.80 2.20 0.53
N HIS A 191 -4.78 2.90 1.03
CA HIS A 191 -3.98 2.48 2.17
C HIS A 191 -4.81 2.34 3.46
N ASP A 192 -5.64 3.35 3.74
CA ASP A 192 -6.49 3.33 4.94
C ASP A 192 -7.64 2.34 4.78
N LEU A 193 -8.23 2.23 3.57
CA LEU A 193 -9.28 1.25 3.28
C LEU A 193 -8.78 -0.19 3.47
N HIS A 194 -7.57 -0.49 3.01
CA HIS A 194 -6.93 -1.78 3.23
C HIS A 194 -6.71 -2.02 4.74
N TRP A 195 -6.15 -1.05 5.45
CA TRP A 195 -5.85 -1.20 6.87
C TRP A 195 -7.11 -1.28 7.74
N ILE A 196 -8.15 -0.48 7.46
CA ILE A 196 -9.46 -0.57 8.13
C ILE A 196 -10.04 -1.98 7.97
N GLN A 197 -10.01 -2.53 6.76
CA GLN A 197 -10.52 -3.88 6.52
C GLN A 197 -9.65 -4.97 7.17
N LEU A 198 -8.34 -4.76 7.26
CA LEU A 198 -7.43 -5.66 7.99
C LEU A 198 -7.77 -5.70 9.49
N LEU A 199 -8.17 -4.56 10.09
CA LEU A 199 -8.48 -4.45 11.52
C LEU A 199 -9.90 -4.88 11.86
N PHE A 200 -10.90 -4.53 11.04
CA PHE A 200 -12.34 -4.66 11.34
C PHE A 200 -13.08 -5.65 10.45
N GLY A 201 -12.46 -6.13 9.38
CA GLY A 201 -13.12 -6.89 8.32
C GLY A 201 -13.77 -5.99 7.26
N LYS A 202 -14.47 -6.62 6.30
CA LYS A 202 -15.14 -5.91 5.20
C LYS A 202 -16.42 -5.23 5.73
N PRO A 203 -16.61 -3.91 5.51
CA PRO A 203 -17.86 -3.25 5.85
C PRO A 203 -18.98 -3.73 4.92
N SER A 204 -20.21 -3.74 5.43
CA SER A 204 -21.44 -4.07 4.67
C SER A 204 -21.92 -2.89 3.82
N GLY A 205 -21.55 -1.67 4.19
CA GLY A 205 -21.90 -0.44 3.49
C GLY A 205 -21.09 0.76 3.94
N VAL A 206 -21.30 1.87 3.25
CA VAL A 206 -20.67 3.16 3.60
C VAL A 206 -21.65 4.31 3.44
N HIS A 207 -21.41 5.39 4.22
CA HIS A 207 -22.04 6.69 4.04
C HIS A 207 -20.94 7.71 3.77
N VAL A 208 -21.00 8.38 2.63
CA VAL A 208 -19.97 9.32 2.21
C VAL A 208 -20.51 10.73 2.00
N VAL A 209 -19.73 11.72 2.42
CA VAL A 209 -19.87 13.14 2.05
C VAL A 209 -18.51 13.65 1.61
N GLY A 210 -18.49 14.63 0.70
CA GLY A 210 -17.21 15.12 0.19
C GLY A 210 -17.33 16.04 -1.02
N ARG A 211 -16.23 16.14 -1.76
CA ARG A 211 -16.11 16.97 -2.96
C ARG A 211 -15.52 16.17 -4.10
N MET A 212 -16.07 16.35 -5.29
CA MET A 212 -15.50 15.81 -6.54
C MET A 212 -14.55 16.82 -7.20
N GLN A 213 -13.62 16.31 -8.00
CA GLN A 213 -12.85 17.05 -9.00
C GLN A 213 -12.90 16.28 -10.32
N GLY A 214 -13.71 16.77 -11.26
CA GLY A 214 -14.08 15.97 -12.43
C GLY A 214 -14.74 14.66 -12.02
N ASP A 215 -14.24 13.55 -12.54
CA ASP A 215 -14.80 12.21 -12.31
C ASP A 215 -14.23 11.49 -11.08
N VAL A 216 -13.35 12.13 -10.30
CA VAL A 216 -12.76 11.53 -9.10
C VAL A 216 -13.08 12.31 -7.84
N ALA A 217 -13.21 11.61 -6.73
CA ALA A 217 -13.40 12.23 -5.43
C ALA A 217 -12.12 12.92 -4.98
N LYS A 218 -12.19 14.26 -4.72
CA LYS A 218 -11.06 15.06 -4.26
C LYS A 218 -10.85 14.93 -2.76
N PHE A 219 -11.95 14.95 -2.00
CA PHE A 219 -11.94 14.93 -0.54
C PHE A 219 -13.19 14.23 -0.03
N VAL A 220 -13.04 13.33 0.93
CA VAL A 220 -14.14 12.54 1.49
C VAL A 220 -14.08 12.46 3.01
N HIS A 221 -15.25 12.40 3.61
CA HIS A 221 -15.48 11.87 4.94
C HIS A 221 -16.41 10.67 4.81
N VAL A 222 -16.02 9.52 5.37
CA VAL A 222 -16.70 8.24 5.22
C VAL A 222 -17.02 7.67 6.59
N VAL A 223 -18.25 7.21 6.76
CA VAL A 223 -18.67 6.35 7.88
C VAL A 223 -18.90 4.95 7.32
N TYR A 224 -18.31 3.94 7.97
CA TYR A 224 -18.37 2.55 7.55
C TYR A 224 -19.43 1.81 8.36
N ASP A 225 -20.32 1.09 7.68
CA ASP A 225 -21.33 0.23 8.28
C ASP A 225 -20.82 -1.21 8.35
N PHE A 226 -20.80 -1.80 9.53
CA PHE A 226 -20.43 -3.20 9.77
C PHE A 226 -21.65 -4.08 10.12
N GLY A 227 -22.84 -3.67 9.69
CA GLY A 227 -24.09 -4.39 9.94
C GLY A 227 -24.53 -4.30 11.40
N ASP A 228 -24.95 -5.42 11.97
CA ASP A 228 -25.43 -5.49 13.35
C ASP A 228 -24.32 -5.37 14.42
N SER A 229 -23.07 -5.16 13.98
CA SER A 229 -21.96 -4.96 14.90
C SER A 229 -22.05 -3.57 15.59
N GLN A 230 -21.61 -3.51 16.84
CA GLN A 230 -21.49 -2.24 17.57
C GLN A 230 -20.13 -1.55 17.28
N VAL A 231 -19.65 -1.66 16.03
CA VAL A 231 -18.38 -1.09 15.59
C VAL A 231 -18.63 0.26 14.92
N ALA A 232 -17.97 1.31 15.42
CA ALA A 232 -18.09 2.68 14.93
C ALA A 232 -16.80 3.15 14.27
N VAL A 233 -16.73 3.14 12.93
CA VAL A 233 -15.52 3.50 12.18
C VAL A 233 -15.81 4.63 11.20
N SER A 234 -14.91 5.61 11.15
CA SER A 234 -14.95 6.68 10.14
C SER A 234 -13.56 7.06 9.66
N SER A 235 -13.50 7.69 8.49
CA SER A 235 -12.25 8.21 7.95
C SER A 235 -12.45 9.56 7.25
N THR A 236 -11.37 10.35 7.20
CA THR A 236 -11.30 11.56 6.37
C THR A 236 -10.04 11.48 5.51
N SER A 237 -10.20 11.63 4.20
CA SER A 237 -9.07 11.54 3.28
C SER A 237 -9.25 12.43 2.06
N GLY A 238 -8.13 12.78 1.42
CA GLY A 238 -8.12 13.49 0.16
C GLY A 238 -7.15 14.67 0.12
N VAL A 239 -7.43 15.58 -0.81
CA VAL A 239 -6.60 16.73 -1.12
C VAL A 239 -7.22 18.00 -0.60
N ILE A 240 -6.42 18.83 0.04
CA ILE A 240 -6.76 20.22 0.42
C ILE A 240 -5.99 21.21 -0.43
N ASP A 241 -6.56 22.40 -0.64
CA ASP A 241 -5.98 23.43 -1.53
C ASP A 241 -4.83 24.23 -0.87
N GLY A 242 -4.50 23.96 0.38
CA GLY A 242 -3.47 24.68 1.13
C GLY A 242 -2.09 24.00 1.05
N PRO A 243 -1.06 24.63 0.46
CA PRO A 243 0.27 23.99 0.33
C PRO A 243 1.06 23.90 1.64
N GLY A 244 0.61 24.61 2.70
CA GLY A 244 1.30 24.67 3.99
C GLY A 244 1.29 23.37 4.80
N ARG A 245 0.50 22.35 4.38
CA ARG A 245 0.47 21.03 5.01
C ARG A 245 0.55 19.93 3.96
N PRO A 246 1.76 19.64 3.45
CA PRO A 246 1.97 18.67 2.37
C PRO A 246 1.41 17.29 2.64
N PHE A 247 1.48 16.80 3.89
CA PHE A 247 1.02 15.47 4.24
C PHE A 247 0.58 15.37 5.70
N THR A 248 -0.49 14.65 5.95
CA THR A 248 -0.93 14.27 7.30
C THR A 248 -1.53 12.89 7.26
N HIS A 249 -1.15 12.03 8.20
CA HIS A 249 -1.87 10.79 8.47
C HIS A 249 -1.96 10.52 9.98
N GLY A 250 -2.92 9.71 10.37
CA GLY A 250 -3.07 9.34 11.77
C GLY A 250 -4.31 8.50 11.99
N PHE A 251 -4.41 8.00 13.22
CA PHE A 251 -5.54 7.20 13.65
C PHE A 251 -5.82 7.37 15.14
N GLU A 252 -7.07 7.14 15.50
CA GLU A 252 -7.51 6.83 16.85
C GLU A 252 -8.27 5.49 16.78
N LEU A 253 -7.75 4.45 17.44
CA LEU A 253 -8.27 3.09 17.39
C LEU A 253 -8.76 2.69 18.78
N HIS A 254 -10.07 2.41 18.88
CA HIS A 254 -10.71 2.00 20.12
C HIS A 254 -10.81 0.48 20.17
N LEU A 255 -10.31 -0.10 21.24
CA LEU A 255 -10.40 -1.51 21.59
C LEU A 255 -11.24 -1.65 22.87
N GLU A 256 -11.71 -2.84 23.20
CA GLU A 256 -12.52 -3.07 24.40
C GLU A 256 -11.88 -2.55 25.69
N ASN A 257 -10.54 -2.60 25.79
CA ASN A 257 -9.81 -2.26 27.01
C ASN A 257 -8.73 -1.18 26.82
N ALA A 258 -8.62 -0.56 25.65
CA ALA A 258 -7.69 0.53 25.42
C ALA A 258 -8.06 1.37 24.19
N THR A 259 -7.53 2.58 24.12
CA THR A 259 -7.50 3.43 22.92
C THR A 259 -6.05 3.66 22.51
N LEU A 260 -5.74 3.44 21.24
CA LEU A 260 -4.46 3.75 20.63
C LEU A 260 -4.61 5.02 19.78
N GLN A 261 -3.66 5.95 19.90
CA GLN A 261 -3.70 7.23 19.17
C GLN A 261 -2.32 7.58 18.63
N HIS A 262 -2.28 7.98 17.35
CA HIS A 262 -1.08 8.45 16.66
C HIS A 262 -1.43 9.43 15.55
N GLU A 263 -0.59 10.45 15.34
CA GLU A 263 -0.69 11.35 14.20
C GLU A 263 0.70 11.84 13.77
N PHE A 264 0.89 11.97 12.48
CA PHE A 264 2.02 12.64 11.86
C PHE A 264 1.50 13.71 10.88
N ALA A 265 2.07 14.89 10.92
CA ALA A 265 1.81 15.96 9.97
C ALA A 265 3.12 16.60 9.51
N ALA A 266 3.32 16.69 8.19
CA ALA A 266 4.34 17.54 7.60
C ALA A 266 3.70 18.91 7.33
N PHE A 267 4.32 19.97 7.82
CA PHE A 267 4.01 21.36 7.49
C PHE A 267 5.14 21.95 6.64
N SER A 268 4.90 23.12 6.07
CA SER A 268 5.91 23.78 5.21
C SER A 268 7.17 24.22 5.96
N ASP A 269 7.09 24.37 7.27
CA ASP A 269 8.17 24.82 8.17
C ASP A 269 8.78 23.70 9.01
N ALA A 270 8.00 22.68 9.38
CA ALA A 270 8.45 21.55 10.18
C ALA A 270 7.52 20.34 10.07
N ALA A 271 8.01 19.17 10.44
CA ALA A 271 7.15 18.01 10.67
C ALA A 271 6.84 17.88 12.17
N GLU A 272 5.58 17.52 12.47
CA GLU A 272 5.11 17.28 13.83
C GLU A 272 4.62 15.84 13.95
N THR A 273 4.95 15.23 15.08
CA THR A 273 4.50 13.87 15.40
C THR A 273 3.87 13.85 16.78
N MET A 274 2.64 13.38 16.86
CA MET A 274 2.06 12.89 18.11
C MET A 274 2.47 11.42 18.24
N PRO A 275 3.43 11.08 19.10
CA PRO A 275 3.88 9.70 19.28
C PRO A 275 2.72 8.78 19.69
N LEU A 276 2.84 7.50 19.36
CA LEU A 276 1.84 6.50 19.74
C LEU A 276 1.61 6.53 21.24
N LYS A 277 0.35 6.62 21.63
CA LYS A 277 -0.14 6.53 23.00
C LYS A 277 -1.17 5.43 23.09
N ILE A 278 -1.17 4.76 24.22
CA ILE A 278 -2.17 3.76 24.58
C ILE A 278 -2.79 4.24 25.89
N VAL A 279 -4.08 4.51 25.86
CA VAL A 279 -4.86 4.84 27.06
C VAL A 279 -5.66 3.60 27.44
N THR A 280 -5.30 2.97 28.54
CA THR A 280 -5.94 1.74 28.99
C THR A 280 -7.23 2.02 29.77
N ARG A 281 -8.10 1.02 29.88
CA ARG A 281 -9.40 1.15 30.57
C ARG A 281 -9.26 1.55 32.06
N ASP A 282 -8.16 1.20 32.71
CA ASP A 282 -7.84 1.58 34.10
C ASP A 282 -7.17 2.97 34.23
N GLY A 283 -7.09 3.72 33.11
CA GLY A 283 -6.63 5.11 33.07
C GLY A 283 -5.13 5.31 32.94
N GLN A 284 -4.35 4.25 32.70
CA GLN A 284 -2.92 4.39 32.43
C GLN A 284 -2.69 4.97 31.03
N VAL A 285 -1.64 5.80 30.89
CA VAL A 285 -1.17 6.31 29.61
C VAL A 285 0.20 5.72 29.32
N ILE A 286 0.25 4.75 28.40
CA ILE A 286 1.47 4.07 27.99
C ILE A 286 1.98 4.74 26.71
N ARG A 287 3.28 4.97 26.63
CA ARG A 287 3.99 5.43 25.43
C ARG A 287 5.01 4.38 25.03
N PRO A 288 4.62 3.44 24.14
CA PRO A 288 5.53 2.37 23.74
C PRO A 288 6.71 2.95 22.99
N GLU A 289 7.91 2.46 23.31
CA GLU A 289 9.09 2.72 22.48
C GLU A 289 8.96 1.90 21.19
N LEU A 290 8.83 2.59 20.07
CA LEU A 290 8.87 1.94 18.77
C LEU A 290 10.33 1.75 18.37
N PRO A 291 10.70 0.65 17.70
CA PRO A 291 12.03 0.48 17.17
C PRO A 291 12.43 1.68 16.32
N ALA A 292 13.69 2.12 16.49
CA ALA A 292 14.23 3.10 15.55
C ALA A 292 14.22 2.50 14.15
N SER A 293 13.59 3.19 13.21
CA SER A 293 13.44 2.73 11.83
C SER A 293 13.74 3.88 10.88
N ASP A 294 14.32 3.55 9.74
CA ASP A 294 14.40 4.46 8.61
C ASP A 294 13.24 4.21 7.63
N ASP A 295 13.19 5.02 6.57
CA ASP A 295 12.13 4.97 5.56
C ASP A 295 12.05 3.62 4.81
N ILE A 296 13.10 2.79 4.88
CA ILE A 296 13.20 1.53 4.12
C ILE A 296 12.77 0.31 4.97
N ASP A 297 12.85 0.39 6.29
CA ASP A 297 12.65 -0.77 7.17
C ASP A 297 11.24 -1.37 7.06
N ALA A 298 10.20 -0.53 6.81
CA ALA A 298 8.85 -1.01 6.57
C ALA A 298 8.77 -1.86 5.29
N PHE A 299 9.47 -1.47 4.24
CA PHE A 299 9.54 -2.24 2.98
C PHE A 299 10.39 -3.50 3.13
N VAL A 300 11.40 -3.50 3.98
CA VAL A 300 12.14 -4.72 4.33
C VAL A 300 11.19 -5.72 5.00
N ALA A 301 10.41 -5.29 5.98
CA ALA A 301 9.45 -6.15 6.66
C ALA A 301 8.37 -6.69 5.71
N GLU A 302 7.90 -5.87 4.77
CA GLU A 302 6.96 -6.26 3.72
C GLU A 302 7.56 -7.34 2.79
N ILE A 303 8.80 -7.16 2.36
CA ILE A 303 9.53 -8.13 1.52
C ILE A 303 9.81 -9.43 2.28
N GLU A 304 10.08 -9.38 3.58
CA GLU A 304 10.24 -10.59 4.40
C GLU A 304 8.92 -11.36 4.52
N ASP A 305 7.79 -10.68 4.71
CA ASP A 305 6.45 -11.30 4.71
C ASP A 305 6.10 -11.90 3.32
N MET A 306 6.48 -11.23 2.23
CA MET A 306 6.36 -11.77 0.88
C MET A 306 7.18 -13.04 0.72
N ALA A 307 8.45 -13.03 1.12
CA ALA A 307 9.34 -14.19 1.00
C ALA A 307 8.82 -15.38 1.82
N GLU A 308 8.31 -15.13 3.03
CA GLU A 308 7.72 -16.16 3.88
C GLU A 308 6.42 -16.70 3.26
N SER A 309 5.56 -15.83 2.71
CA SER A 309 4.34 -16.23 2.03
C SER A 309 4.61 -17.17 0.85
N VAL A 310 5.60 -16.83 0.02
CA VAL A 310 6.01 -17.66 -1.13
C VAL A 310 6.59 -18.99 -0.67
N ARG A 311 7.43 -18.99 0.37
CA ARG A 311 8.08 -20.19 0.90
C ARG A 311 7.07 -21.17 1.52
N THR A 312 6.08 -20.66 2.26
CA THR A 312 5.08 -21.47 2.98
C THR A 312 3.82 -21.74 2.17
N ARG A 313 3.65 -21.05 1.03
CA ARG A 313 2.41 -21.01 0.24
C ARG A 313 1.20 -20.54 1.07
N THR A 314 1.45 -19.72 2.10
CA THR A 314 0.43 -19.12 2.98
C THR A 314 0.58 -17.61 2.93
N THR A 315 -0.44 -16.92 2.44
CA THR A 315 -0.41 -15.46 2.30
C THR A 315 -0.39 -14.78 3.68
N ALA A 316 0.57 -13.90 3.90
CA ALA A 316 0.56 -13.01 5.05
C ALA A 316 -0.67 -12.09 4.98
N PRO A 317 -1.47 -11.94 6.06
CA PRO A 317 -2.71 -11.16 6.02
C PRO A 317 -2.52 -9.70 5.55
N ARG A 318 -1.37 -9.10 5.84
CA ARG A 318 -1.03 -7.72 5.43
C ARG A 318 -0.83 -7.56 3.92
N LEU A 319 -0.52 -8.66 3.21
CA LEU A 319 -0.24 -8.68 1.77
C LEU A 319 -1.35 -9.34 0.95
N ASP A 320 -2.48 -9.70 1.58
CA ASP A 320 -3.54 -10.48 0.92
C ASP A 320 -4.12 -9.70 -0.28
N GLY A 321 -3.93 -10.26 -1.48
CA GLY A 321 -4.46 -9.71 -2.72
C GLY A 321 -5.99 -9.62 -2.73
N THR A 322 -6.69 -10.52 -2.01
CA THR A 322 -8.15 -10.45 -1.87
C THR A 322 -8.55 -9.21 -1.06
N LEU A 323 -7.85 -8.95 0.05
CA LEU A 323 -8.08 -7.77 0.88
C LEU A 323 -7.78 -6.48 0.10
N ALA A 324 -6.68 -6.47 -0.66
CA ALA A 324 -6.32 -5.35 -1.53
C ALA A 324 -7.36 -5.10 -2.64
N ALA A 325 -7.87 -6.15 -3.27
CA ALA A 325 -8.97 -6.06 -4.24
C ALA A 325 -10.24 -5.48 -3.61
N GLN A 326 -10.58 -5.89 -2.38
CA GLN A 326 -11.71 -5.34 -1.63
C GLN A 326 -11.49 -3.85 -1.27
N ALA A 327 -10.27 -3.42 -1.00
CA ALA A 327 -9.95 -2.02 -0.74
C ALA A 327 -10.17 -1.15 -2.00
N VAL A 328 -9.80 -1.64 -3.17
CA VAL A 328 -10.11 -0.97 -4.46
C VAL A 328 -11.61 -0.92 -4.71
N ASP A 329 -12.32 -2.02 -4.53
CA ASP A 329 -13.78 -2.11 -4.69
C ASP A 329 -14.51 -1.10 -3.77
N LEU A 330 -14.07 -1.00 -2.52
CA LEU A 330 -14.60 -0.05 -1.55
C LEU A 330 -14.33 1.41 -1.95
N ALA A 331 -13.12 1.70 -2.46
CA ALA A 331 -12.78 3.04 -2.97
C ALA A 331 -13.68 3.45 -4.14
N ILE A 332 -13.96 2.52 -5.06
CA ILE A 332 -14.87 2.75 -6.19
C ILE A 332 -16.29 2.99 -5.68
N THR A 333 -16.77 2.16 -4.75
CA THR A 333 -18.11 2.31 -4.13
C THR A 333 -18.26 3.70 -3.47
N ILE A 334 -17.26 4.17 -2.74
CA ILE A 334 -17.24 5.51 -2.11
C ILE A 334 -17.33 6.59 -3.19
N GLN A 335 -16.55 6.48 -4.26
CA GLN A 335 -16.56 7.45 -5.36
C GLN A 335 -17.90 7.52 -6.08
N GLU A 336 -18.51 6.37 -6.39
CA GLU A 336 -19.80 6.29 -7.06
C GLU A 336 -20.94 6.84 -6.22
N GLN A 337 -20.96 6.53 -4.91
CA GLN A 337 -21.95 7.12 -4.00
C GLN A 337 -21.81 8.65 -3.88
N LEU A 338 -20.57 9.17 -3.86
CA LEU A 338 -20.37 10.61 -3.82
C LEU A 338 -20.82 11.29 -5.11
N ALA A 339 -20.49 10.71 -6.27
CA ALA A 339 -20.90 11.21 -7.59
C ALA A 339 -22.42 11.23 -7.74
N GLY A 340 -23.12 10.17 -7.32
CA GLY A 340 -24.58 10.08 -7.37
C GLY A 340 -25.34 11.05 -6.46
N ARG A 341 -24.67 11.71 -5.51
CA ARG A 341 -25.25 12.75 -4.66
C ARG A 341 -25.13 14.16 -5.24
N GLN A 342 -24.28 14.34 -6.26
CA GLN A 342 -24.04 15.64 -6.89
C GLN A 342 -24.77 15.80 -8.23
N SER A 343 -25.37 14.72 -8.74
CA SER A 343 -26.29 14.69 -9.89
C SER A 343 -27.74 14.93 -9.44
#